data_c3ca4f962973b898012c0f1b6d458bf0
#
_entry.id   c3ca4f962973b898012c0f1b6d458bf0
#
_cell.length_a   1.000
_cell.length_b   1.000
_cell.length_c   1.000
_cell.angle_alpha   90.00
_cell.angle_beta   90.00
_cell.angle_gamma   90.00
#
_symmetry.space_group_name_H-M   'P 1'
#
loop_
_entity.id
_entity.type
_entity.pdbx_description
1 polymer ?
#
loop_
_entity_poly.entity_id
_entity_poly.type
_entity_poly.pdbx_seq_one_letter_code
_entity_poly.pdbx_strand_id
1 'polypeptide(L)'
;MKNKNYLSILFVFIVTAVMVGFNTQIKFNYDFEDFFQADDGNVVYYNEFRKQFEDDSQFLLIGIKNTPTVFDSTFLSKVDGLYQEIKSDTNIKKVYSPTRLKKYFIGPMGSFRSPILNYNEPLKYTADSTYIYQSLQLVEAFFAPDGKSLVVTVKAKEKLSRVAI
;
A
#
# COMPACT_ATOMS: atom_id res chain seq x y z
N MET A 1 -15.07 39.50 -52.23
CA MET A 1 -15.55 39.08 -50.86
C MET A 1 -15.21 37.65 -50.46
N LYS A 2 -14.85 36.74 -51.37
CA LYS A 2 -14.56 35.31 -51.07
C LYS A 2 -13.30 35.06 -50.21
N ASN A 3 -12.25 35.90 -50.33
CA ASN A 3 -10.97 35.64 -49.67
C ASN A 3 -10.95 35.90 -48.14
N LYS A 4 -11.84 36.73 -47.61
CA LYS A 4 -11.89 37.02 -46.17
C LYS A 4 -12.34 35.83 -45.34
N ASN A 5 -13.22 35.00 -45.88
CA ASN A 5 -13.72 33.83 -45.17
C ASN A 5 -12.67 32.70 -45.04
N TYR A 6 -11.83 32.52 -46.07
CA TYR A 6 -10.73 31.54 -46.01
C TYR A 6 -9.64 31.97 -45.05
N LEU A 7 -9.37 33.26 -44.92
CA LEU A 7 -8.39 33.79 -43.97
C LEU A 7 -8.84 33.55 -42.54
N SER A 8 -10.14 33.76 -42.26
CA SER A 8 -10.71 33.47 -40.91
C SER A 8 -10.70 32.00 -40.58
N ILE A 9 -11.02 31.12 -41.51
CA ILE A 9 -10.98 29.66 -41.33
C ILE A 9 -9.55 29.19 -41.08
N LEU A 10 -8.59 29.69 -41.88
CA LEU A 10 -7.16 29.38 -41.71
C LEU A 10 -6.64 29.82 -40.31
N PHE A 11 -7.04 31.02 -39.86
CA PHE A 11 -6.67 31.55 -38.57
C PHE A 11 -7.19 30.66 -37.43
N VAL A 12 -8.47 30.26 -37.48
CA VAL A 12 -9.05 29.33 -36.48
C VAL A 12 -8.31 28.02 -36.48
N PHE A 13 -7.98 27.47 -37.66
CA PHE A 13 -7.27 26.21 -37.77
C PHE A 13 -5.86 26.28 -37.14
N ILE A 14 -5.13 27.35 -37.37
CA ILE A 14 -3.81 27.57 -36.79
C ILE A 14 -3.91 27.69 -35.26
N VAL A 15 -4.86 28.47 -34.73
CA VAL A 15 -5.06 28.64 -33.31
C VAL A 15 -5.39 27.27 -32.64
N THR A 16 -6.27 26.50 -33.26
CA THR A 16 -6.63 25.16 -32.76
C THR A 16 -5.42 24.22 -32.77
N ALA A 17 -4.64 24.21 -33.84
CA ALA A 17 -3.43 23.37 -33.92
C ALA A 17 -2.39 23.73 -32.85
N VAL A 18 -2.21 25.03 -32.59
CA VAL A 18 -1.34 25.51 -31.51
C VAL A 18 -1.87 25.07 -30.13
N MET A 19 -3.17 25.22 -29.87
CA MET A 19 -3.78 24.79 -28.62
C MET A 19 -3.67 23.27 -28.38
N VAL A 20 -3.84 22.48 -29.44
CA VAL A 20 -3.66 21.00 -29.33
C VAL A 20 -2.19 20.68 -29.01
N GLY A 21 -1.23 21.36 -29.63
CA GLY A 21 0.19 21.18 -29.32
C GLY A 21 0.55 21.51 -27.86
N PHE A 22 -0.04 22.55 -27.30
CA PHE A 22 0.15 22.91 -25.89
C PHE A 22 -0.55 21.92 -24.93
N ASN A 23 -1.66 21.33 -25.34
CA ASN A 23 -2.43 20.41 -24.49
C ASN A 23 -1.66 19.12 -24.18
N THR A 24 -0.72 18.70 -25.03
CA THR A 24 0.13 17.51 -24.79
C THR A 24 1.12 17.68 -23.64
N GLN A 25 1.30 18.90 -23.13
CA GLN A 25 2.19 19.20 -22.01
C GLN A 25 1.47 19.31 -20.67
N ILE A 26 0.14 19.18 -20.66
CA ILE A 26 -0.65 19.22 -19.42
C ILE A 26 -0.39 17.93 -18.64
N LYS A 27 0.28 18.05 -17.50
CA LYS A 27 0.44 16.99 -16.53
C LYS A 27 -0.64 17.16 -15.47
N PHE A 28 -1.46 16.13 -15.30
CA PHE A 28 -2.40 16.10 -14.19
C PHE A 28 -1.63 15.74 -12.92
N ASN A 29 -1.68 16.61 -11.93
CA ASN A 29 -1.20 16.30 -10.60
C ASN A 29 -2.36 15.70 -9.80
N TYR A 30 -2.21 14.45 -9.38
CA TYR A 30 -3.18 13.72 -8.56
C TYR A 30 -2.79 13.68 -7.09
N ASP A 31 -1.81 14.53 -6.69
CA ASP A 31 -1.40 14.58 -5.31
C ASP A 31 -2.46 15.32 -4.50
N PHE A 32 -3.12 14.59 -3.60
CA PHE A 32 -4.19 15.14 -2.77
C PHE A 32 -3.68 16.25 -1.84
N GLU A 33 -2.40 16.24 -1.52
CA GLU A 33 -1.76 17.23 -0.67
C GLU A 33 -1.71 18.62 -1.33
N ASP A 34 -1.64 18.68 -2.65
CA ASP A 34 -1.60 19.95 -3.40
C ASP A 34 -2.96 20.68 -3.44
N PHE A 35 -4.04 20.03 -2.99
CA PHE A 35 -5.34 20.70 -2.82
C PHE A 35 -5.41 21.56 -1.55
N PHE A 36 -4.49 21.37 -0.60
CA PHE A 36 -4.43 22.16 0.61
C PHE A 36 -3.49 23.35 0.44
N GLN A 37 -3.87 24.48 1.04
CA GLN A 37 -2.97 25.64 1.05
C GLN A 37 -1.70 25.30 1.83
N ALA A 38 -0.54 25.54 1.23
CA ALA A 38 0.76 25.18 1.82
C ALA A 38 1.07 25.94 3.12
N ASP A 39 0.42 27.08 3.35
CA ASP A 39 0.53 27.95 4.54
C ASP A 39 -0.55 27.68 5.61
N ASP A 40 -1.44 26.70 5.39
CA ASP A 40 -2.38 26.27 6.42
C ASP A 40 -1.59 25.69 7.61
N GLY A 41 -1.87 26.19 8.82
CA GLY A 41 -1.19 25.75 10.04
C GLY A 41 -1.28 24.25 10.30
N ASN A 42 -2.38 23.60 9.90
CA ASN A 42 -2.55 22.15 10.04
C ASN A 42 -1.68 21.40 9.04
N VAL A 43 -1.51 21.92 7.81
CA VAL A 43 -0.63 21.33 6.79
C VAL A 43 0.84 21.45 7.22
N VAL A 44 1.23 22.60 7.74
CA VAL A 44 2.59 22.81 8.28
C VAL A 44 2.86 21.84 9.43
N TYR A 45 1.94 21.75 10.40
CA TYR A 45 2.07 20.82 11.52
C TYR A 45 2.14 19.35 11.05
N TYR A 46 1.28 18.94 10.11
CA TYR A 46 1.27 17.60 9.56
C TYR A 46 2.59 17.26 8.85
N ASN A 47 3.13 18.20 8.07
CA ASN A 47 4.41 18.01 7.40
C ASN A 47 5.60 17.90 8.36
N GLU A 48 5.58 18.64 9.47
CA GLU A 48 6.58 18.50 10.53
C GLU A 48 6.45 17.16 11.26
N PHE A 49 5.22 16.74 11.56
CA PHE A 49 4.94 15.44 12.17
C PHE A 49 5.47 14.30 11.29
N ARG A 50 5.21 14.33 9.98
CA ARG A 50 5.72 13.33 9.02
C ARG A 50 7.24 13.25 8.98
N LYS A 51 7.94 14.37 9.15
CA LYS A 51 9.42 14.39 9.23
C LYS A 51 9.94 13.68 10.46
N GLN A 52 9.21 13.72 11.57
CA GLN A 52 9.63 13.12 12.85
C GLN A 52 9.21 11.64 12.96
N PHE A 53 8.02 11.27 12.48
CA PHE A 53 7.38 9.99 12.77
C PHE A 53 7.25 9.05 11.58
N GLU A 54 7.91 9.34 10.46
CA GLU A 54 7.73 8.68 9.15
C GLU A 54 6.35 8.96 8.49
N ASP A 55 6.34 8.92 7.18
CA ASP A 55 5.13 9.10 6.39
C ASP A 55 4.29 7.82 6.38
N ASP A 56 3.07 7.90 6.92
CA ASP A 56 2.11 6.80 6.95
C ASP A 56 1.17 6.78 5.73
N SER A 57 1.28 7.75 4.83
CA SER A 57 0.38 7.87 3.67
C SER A 57 0.61 6.81 2.58
N GLN A 58 1.70 6.03 2.66
CA GLN A 58 2.11 5.12 1.59
C GLN A 58 1.95 3.64 1.95
N PHE A 59 0.95 3.33 2.76
CA PHE A 59 0.59 1.93 3.02
C PHE A 59 -0.48 1.44 2.05
N LEU A 60 -0.22 0.27 1.47
CA LEU A 60 -1.19 -0.53 0.74
C LEU A 60 -1.60 -1.73 1.59
N LEU A 61 -2.90 -1.88 1.81
CA LEU A 61 -3.47 -3.02 2.52
C LEU A 61 -4.04 -4.01 1.52
N ILE A 62 -3.53 -5.22 1.49
CA ILE A 62 -3.98 -6.30 0.62
C ILE A 62 -4.77 -7.30 1.45
N GLY A 63 -6.10 -7.23 1.36
CA GLY A 63 -7.00 -8.18 2.00
C GLY A 63 -7.14 -9.45 1.16
N ILE A 64 -6.87 -10.62 1.76
CA ILE A 64 -6.93 -11.92 1.09
C ILE A 64 -7.89 -12.82 1.86
N LYS A 65 -8.83 -13.42 1.14
CA LYS A 65 -9.87 -14.30 1.71
C LYS A 65 -9.63 -15.77 1.36
N ASN A 66 -9.94 -16.66 2.30
CA ASN A 66 -9.99 -18.10 2.09
C ASN A 66 -11.21 -18.72 2.76
N THR A 67 -11.71 -19.81 2.20
CA THR A 67 -12.85 -20.57 2.72
C THR A 67 -12.46 -22.04 2.83
N PRO A 68 -12.71 -22.68 3.98
CA PRO A 68 -13.48 -22.22 5.14
C PRO A 68 -12.71 -21.33 6.12
N THR A 69 -11.37 -21.33 6.11
CA THR A 69 -10.51 -20.61 7.05
C THR A 69 -9.19 -20.19 6.41
N VAL A 70 -8.54 -19.19 6.98
CA VAL A 70 -7.18 -18.78 6.59
C VAL A 70 -6.10 -19.74 7.12
N PHE A 71 -6.43 -20.59 8.10
CA PHE A 71 -5.51 -21.58 8.65
C PHE A 71 -5.49 -22.85 7.77
N ASP A 72 -5.03 -22.68 6.55
CA ASP A 72 -4.82 -23.72 5.55
C ASP A 72 -3.40 -23.64 5.01
N SER A 73 -2.67 -24.76 4.98
CA SER A 73 -1.24 -24.74 4.62
C SER A 73 -1.01 -24.36 3.17
N THR A 74 -1.89 -24.80 2.26
CA THR A 74 -1.80 -24.46 0.85
C THR A 74 -2.05 -22.97 0.61
N PHE A 75 -3.07 -22.44 1.29
CA PHE A 75 -3.40 -21.02 1.24
C PHE A 75 -2.27 -20.16 1.83
N LEU A 76 -1.81 -20.50 3.03
CA LEU A 76 -0.73 -19.75 3.70
C LEU A 76 0.60 -19.80 2.94
N SER A 77 0.89 -20.92 2.25
CA SER A 77 2.05 -21.03 1.37
C SER A 77 1.95 -20.06 0.17
N LYS A 78 0.75 -19.89 -0.40
CA LYS A 78 0.51 -18.89 -1.46
C LYS A 78 0.67 -17.46 -0.95
N VAL A 79 0.18 -17.18 0.26
CA VAL A 79 0.37 -15.88 0.91
C VAL A 79 1.86 -15.59 1.16
N ASP A 80 2.62 -16.61 1.56
CA ASP A 80 4.06 -16.45 1.72
C ASP A 80 4.79 -16.25 0.39
N GLY A 81 4.36 -16.92 -0.68
CA GLY A 81 4.83 -16.68 -2.05
C GLY A 81 4.58 -15.23 -2.48
N LEU A 82 3.36 -14.73 -2.27
CA LEU A 82 3.02 -13.33 -2.53
C LEU A 82 3.90 -12.36 -1.74
N TYR A 83 4.16 -12.65 -0.46
CA TYR A 83 5.09 -11.85 0.34
C TYR A 83 6.48 -11.78 -0.29
N GLN A 84 7.03 -12.91 -0.76
CA GLN A 84 8.35 -12.95 -1.38
C GLN A 84 8.39 -12.15 -2.69
N GLU A 85 7.36 -12.27 -3.51
CA GLU A 85 7.23 -11.54 -4.76
C GLU A 85 7.19 -10.03 -4.52
N ILE A 86 6.30 -9.56 -3.65
CA ILE A 86 6.19 -8.14 -3.30
C ILE A 86 7.50 -7.62 -2.71
N LYS A 87 8.13 -8.39 -1.82
CA LYS A 87 9.39 -8.00 -1.17
C LYS A 87 10.55 -7.87 -2.16
N SER A 88 10.52 -8.58 -3.28
CA SER A 88 11.56 -8.52 -4.33
C SER A 88 11.49 -7.24 -5.16
N ASP A 89 10.37 -6.51 -5.13
CA ASP A 89 10.22 -5.24 -5.85
C ASP A 89 11.08 -4.15 -5.21
N THR A 90 11.90 -3.51 -6.05
CA THR A 90 12.81 -2.43 -5.63
C THR A 90 12.11 -1.18 -5.12
N ASN A 91 10.84 -1.00 -5.47
CA ASN A 91 10.01 0.14 -5.06
C ASN A 91 9.37 -0.06 -3.68
N ILE A 92 9.46 -1.25 -3.12
CA ILE A 92 8.90 -1.57 -1.82
C ILE A 92 9.94 -1.33 -0.71
N LYS A 93 9.54 -0.59 0.33
CA LYS A 93 10.35 -0.32 1.52
C LYS A 93 10.21 -1.47 2.51
N LYS A 94 8.97 -1.92 2.76
CA LYS A 94 8.70 -2.94 3.78
C LYS A 94 7.38 -3.68 3.49
N VAL A 95 7.36 -4.97 3.83
CA VAL A 95 6.16 -5.80 3.75
C VAL A 95 5.93 -6.46 5.10
N TYR A 96 4.72 -6.36 5.60
CA TYR A 96 4.27 -7.05 6.80
C TYR A 96 3.26 -8.12 6.39
N SER A 97 3.61 -9.39 6.59
CA SER A 97 2.74 -10.52 6.29
C SER A 97 2.50 -11.36 7.54
N PRO A 98 1.26 -11.84 7.77
CA PRO A 98 0.95 -12.76 8.86
C PRO A 98 1.89 -13.97 8.93
N THR A 99 2.33 -14.49 7.79
CA THR A 99 3.24 -15.65 7.71
C THR A 99 4.67 -15.34 8.19
N ARG A 100 5.03 -14.07 8.38
CA ARG A 100 6.36 -13.62 8.77
C ARG A 100 6.43 -12.90 10.11
N LEU A 101 5.29 -12.73 10.77
CA LEU A 101 5.23 -12.12 12.10
C LEU A 101 5.90 -13.05 13.14
N LYS A 102 6.60 -12.40 14.07
CA LYS A 102 7.32 -13.10 15.14
C LYS A 102 6.91 -12.55 16.51
N LYS A 103 6.77 -13.44 17.47
CA LYS A 103 6.63 -13.10 18.88
C LYS A 103 7.98 -13.25 19.59
N TYR A 104 8.17 -12.43 20.61
CA TYR A 104 9.36 -12.45 21.43
C TYR A 104 9.06 -13.05 22.79
N PHE A 105 9.92 -13.93 23.23
CA PHE A 105 9.88 -14.48 24.58
C PHE A 105 11.16 -14.08 25.30
N ILE A 106 11.02 -13.63 26.54
CA ILE A 106 12.15 -13.37 27.42
C ILE A 106 12.23 -14.54 28.38
N GLY A 107 13.31 -15.30 28.29
CA GLY A 107 13.60 -16.43 29.19
C GLY A 107 14.86 -16.20 30.00
N PRO A 108 15.20 -17.09 30.92
CA PRO A 108 16.39 -16.99 31.76
C PRO A 108 17.71 -16.92 30.96
N MET A 109 17.70 -17.44 29.73
CA MET A 109 18.88 -17.48 28.82
C MET A 109 18.85 -16.40 27.75
N GLY A 110 17.95 -15.39 27.85
CA GLY A 110 17.86 -14.28 26.90
C GLY A 110 16.52 -14.19 26.14
N SER A 111 16.52 -13.41 25.06
CA SER A 111 15.33 -13.21 24.23
C SER A 111 15.30 -14.18 23.06
N PHE A 112 14.19 -14.90 22.92
CA PHE A 112 13.95 -15.83 21.80
C PHE A 112 12.87 -15.29 20.88
N ARG A 113 13.00 -15.59 19.59
CA ARG A 113 12.02 -15.24 18.57
C ARG A 113 11.35 -16.49 18.04
N SER A 114 10.02 -16.51 18.03
CA SER A 114 9.24 -17.59 17.44
C SER A 114 8.23 -17.02 16.45
N PRO A 115 7.92 -17.70 15.35
CA PRO A 115 6.83 -17.29 14.47
C PRO A 115 5.51 -17.26 15.25
N ILE A 116 4.65 -16.30 14.92
CA ILE A 116 3.28 -16.25 15.46
C ILE A 116 2.41 -17.30 14.80
N LEU A 117 2.63 -17.50 13.49
CA LEU A 117 1.94 -18.47 12.67
C LEU A 117 2.95 -19.43 12.04
N ASN A 118 2.85 -20.71 12.40
CA ASN A 118 3.70 -21.78 11.89
C ASN A 118 3.06 -22.39 10.63
N TYR A 119 3.04 -21.63 9.52
CA TYR A 119 2.26 -21.97 8.33
C TYR A 119 2.66 -23.28 7.64
N ASN A 120 3.87 -23.81 7.90
CA ASN A 120 4.33 -25.11 7.43
C ASN A 120 4.00 -26.27 8.38
N GLU A 121 3.40 -26.00 9.53
CA GLU A 121 3.12 -26.98 10.57
C GLU A 121 1.63 -27.02 10.95
N PRO A 122 0.77 -27.69 10.17
CA PRO A 122 -0.68 -27.70 10.38
C PRO A 122 -1.11 -28.11 11.79
N LEU A 123 -0.35 -28.98 12.46
CA LEU A 123 -0.62 -29.42 13.83
C LEU A 123 -0.57 -28.27 14.85
N LYS A 124 0.11 -27.17 14.53
CA LYS A 124 0.21 -26.00 15.41
C LYS A 124 -0.90 -24.98 15.18
N TYR A 125 -1.73 -25.12 14.14
CA TYR A 125 -2.73 -24.11 13.78
C TYR A 125 -3.75 -23.83 14.89
N THR A 126 -4.15 -24.84 15.67
CA THR A 126 -5.06 -24.63 16.79
C THR A 126 -4.43 -23.74 17.86
N ALA A 127 -3.17 -23.98 18.21
CA ALA A 127 -2.46 -23.18 19.20
C ALA A 127 -2.15 -21.77 18.66
N ASP A 128 -1.73 -21.67 17.39
CA ASP A 128 -1.42 -20.40 16.74
C ASP A 128 -2.67 -19.53 16.58
N SER A 129 -3.81 -20.11 16.17
CA SER A 129 -5.07 -19.38 16.06
C SER A 129 -5.57 -18.89 17.44
N THR A 130 -5.49 -19.73 18.46
CA THR A 130 -5.84 -19.32 19.83
C THR A 130 -5.01 -18.12 20.27
N TYR A 131 -3.69 -18.15 20.06
CA TYR A 131 -2.81 -17.05 20.39
C TYR A 131 -3.16 -15.77 19.60
N ILE A 132 -3.42 -15.90 18.30
CA ILE A 132 -3.76 -14.77 17.42
C ILE A 132 -5.05 -14.11 17.89
N TYR A 133 -6.11 -14.89 18.15
CA TYR A 133 -7.42 -14.35 18.56
C TYR A 133 -7.47 -13.84 19.99
N GLN A 134 -6.52 -14.19 20.83
CA GLN A 134 -6.33 -13.58 22.15
C GLN A 134 -5.64 -12.21 22.08
N SER A 135 -4.99 -11.87 20.97
CA SER A 135 -4.31 -10.60 20.76
C SER A 135 -5.14 -9.68 19.90
N LEU A 136 -5.80 -8.67 20.51
CA LEU A 136 -6.58 -7.68 19.81
C LEU A 136 -5.78 -6.98 18.69
N GLN A 137 -4.53 -6.66 18.95
CA GLN A 137 -3.65 -5.99 17.96
C GLN A 137 -3.42 -6.85 16.72
N LEU A 138 -3.33 -8.17 16.83
CA LEU A 138 -3.16 -9.07 15.69
C LEU A 138 -4.46 -9.21 14.88
N VAL A 139 -5.61 -9.27 15.57
CA VAL A 139 -6.92 -9.36 14.94
C VAL A 139 -7.26 -8.06 14.22
N GLU A 140 -7.02 -6.90 14.82
CA GLU A 140 -7.32 -5.62 14.17
C GLU A 140 -6.39 -5.30 12.99
N ALA A 141 -5.12 -5.75 13.05
CA ALA A 141 -4.14 -5.39 12.04
C ALA A 141 -3.98 -6.41 10.91
N PHE A 142 -4.18 -7.71 11.20
CA PHE A 142 -3.79 -8.76 10.26
C PHE A 142 -4.82 -9.85 10.01
N PHE A 143 -5.74 -10.11 10.92
CA PHE A 143 -6.70 -11.21 10.80
C PHE A 143 -8.12 -10.71 11.01
N ALA A 144 -9.02 -11.16 10.14
CA ALA A 144 -10.43 -10.90 10.36
C ALA A 144 -10.98 -11.74 11.52
N PRO A 145 -11.94 -11.21 12.32
CA PRO A 145 -12.52 -11.95 13.45
C PRO A 145 -13.20 -13.27 13.06
N ASP A 146 -13.67 -13.37 11.82
CA ASP A 146 -14.34 -14.57 11.29
C ASP A 146 -13.37 -15.70 10.86
N GLY A 147 -12.07 -15.45 10.92
CA GLY A 147 -11.04 -16.42 10.53
C GLY A 147 -10.99 -16.74 9.04
N LYS A 148 -11.59 -15.90 8.19
CA LYS A 148 -11.69 -16.15 6.74
C LYS A 148 -10.88 -15.19 5.90
N SER A 149 -10.34 -14.14 6.49
CA SER A 149 -9.55 -13.14 5.79
C SER A 149 -8.31 -12.76 6.59
N LEU A 150 -7.26 -12.42 5.87
CA LEU A 150 -6.05 -11.84 6.43
C LEU A 150 -5.58 -10.66 5.59
N VAL A 151 -4.73 -9.83 6.16
CA VAL A 151 -4.21 -8.61 5.53
C VAL A 151 -2.69 -8.68 5.43
N VAL A 152 -2.17 -8.39 4.25
CA VAL A 152 -0.76 -8.11 4.03
C VAL A 152 -0.60 -6.60 3.86
N THR A 153 0.26 -5.99 4.66
CA THR A 153 0.51 -4.55 4.61
C THR A 153 1.83 -4.29 3.90
N VAL A 154 1.79 -3.44 2.90
CA VAL A 154 2.94 -3.08 2.07
C VAL A 154 3.22 -1.60 2.23
N LYS A 155 4.47 -1.24 2.56
CA LYS A 155 4.95 0.14 2.58
C LYS A 155 5.83 0.40 1.37
N ALA A 156 5.43 1.33 0.50
CA ALA A 156 6.22 1.75 -0.64
C ALA A 156 7.37 2.69 -0.20
N LYS A 157 8.37 2.84 -1.07
CA LYS A 157 9.41 3.88 -0.88
C LYS A 157 8.81 5.25 -1.18
N GLU A 158 9.22 6.23 -0.40
CA GLU A 158 8.88 7.63 -0.66
C GLU A 158 9.33 8.01 -2.08
N LYS A 159 8.51 8.78 -2.80
CA LYS A 159 8.77 9.27 -4.16
C LYS A 159 8.66 8.24 -5.30
N LEU A 160 7.74 7.29 -5.21
CA LEU A 160 7.19 6.76 -6.43
C LEU A 160 6.38 7.88 -7.08
N SER A 161 6.99 8.63 -8.01
CA SER A 161 6.22 9.53 -8.86
C SER A 161 5.14 8.65 -9.49
N ARG A 162 3.89 9.03 -9.30
CA ARG A 162 2.76 8.41 -9.99
C ARG A 162 2.98 8.67 -11.47
N VAL A 163 3.72 7.77 -12.13
CA VAL A 163 3.79 7.77 -13.59
C VAL A 163 2.38 7.43 -14.01
N ALA A 164 1.71 8.42 -14.62
CA ALA A 164 0.44 8.20 -15.27
C ALA A 164 0.62 7.07 -16.28
N ILE A 165 -0.17 6.01 -16.09
CA ILE A 165 -0.36 4.94 -17.06
C ILE A 165 -1.14 5.52 -18.24
#